data_f3b751be287d5fcecdc676e47443a69d
#
_entry.id   f3b751be287d5fcecdc676e47443a69d
#
_cell.length_a   1.000
_cell.length_b   1.000
_cell.length_c   1.000
_cell.angle_alpha   90.00
_cell.angle_beta   90.00
_cell.angle_gamma   90.00
#
_symmetry.space_group_name_H-M   'P 1'
#
loop_
_entity.id
_entity.type
_entity.pdbx_description
1 polymer ?
#
loop_
_entity_poly.entity_id
_entity_poly.type
_entity_poly.pdbx_seq_one_letter_code
_entity_poly.pdbx_strand_id
1 'polypeptide(L)'
;MRLRQFLLDRLSREPVKIASWNVNSVKARLPHLLAFLGEAQPDVLALQETKCLAADFPMLEVKALGYHVETIGQRAYNGVALVSKRPADDLVCGLPDAAEDPQARYLEAAFGAVRVASLYLPNGNPVGTEKFAYKLAWMERLIAHGRELLRREAPFVLAGDYNICPTDADVYDPVAWRDDALCRPESRARFRALVYLGLTDAYRAFHREPHRYTFWD
;
A
#
# COMPACT_ATOMS: atom_id res chain seq x y z
N MET A 1 -20.82 5.66 32.93
CA MET A 1 -21.22 6.59 31.84
C MET A 1 -20.18 6.70 30.71
N ARG A 2 -18.88 6.77 30.98
CA ARG A 2 -17.83 6.92 29.94
C ARG A 2 -17.66 5.73 28.99
N LEU A 3 -17.82 4.48 29.45
CA LEU A 3 -17.64 3.28 28.62
C LEU A 3 -18.74 3.12 27.55
N ARG A 4 -19.98 3.48 27.90
CA ARG A 4 -21.12 3.44 26.96
C ARG A 4 -21.02 4.49 25.87
N GLN A 5 -20.54 5.68 26.20
CA GLN A 5 -20.28 6.75 25.23
C GLN A 5 -19.15 6.35 24.29
N PHE A 6 -18.06 5.76 24.83
CA PHE A 6 -16.93 5.24 24.03
C PHE A 6 -17.35 4.14 23.06
N LEU A 7 -18.27 3.23 23.47
CA LEU A 7 -18.83 2.18 22.61
C LEU A 7 -19.78 2.76 21.54
N LEU A 8 -20.60 3.74 21.90
CA LEU A 8 -21.49 4.41 20.96
C LEU A 8 -20.72 5.23 19.92
N ASP A 9 -19.64 5.90 20.30
CA ASP A 9 -18.75 6.62 19.38
C ASP A 9 -18.00 5.67 18.42
N ARG A 10 -17.74 4.43 18.83
CA ARG A 10 -17.20 3.39 17.93
C ARG A 10 -18.23 2.82 16.96
N LEU A 11 -19.49 2.75 17.36
CA LEU A 11 -20.60 2.20 16.55
C LEU A 11 -21.17 3.24 15.57
N SER A 12 -20.91 4.54 15.77
CA SER A 12 -21.40 5.63 14.93
C SER A 12 -20.44 6.02 13.78
N ARG A 13 -19.28 5.37 13.65
CA ARG A 13 -18.36 5.65 12.55
C ARG A 13 -18.84 4.92 11.31
N GLU A 14 -19.19 5.67 10.28
CA GLU A 14 -19.44 5.10 8.96
C GLU A 14 -18.20 4.31 8.50
N PRO A 15 -18.41 3.14 7.85
CA PRO A 15 -17.31 2.33 7.37
C PRO A 15 -16.50 3.12 6.33
N VAL A 16 -15.18 3.20 6.50
CA VAL A 16 -14.27 3.82 5.54
C VAL A 16 -13.93 2.82 4.44
N LYS A 17 -14.26 3.14 3.19
CA LYS A 17 -13.92 2.33 2.04
C LYS A 17 -12.52 2.67 1.54
N ILE A 18 -11.59 1.74 1.72
CA ILE A 18 -10.20 1.88 1.25
C ILE A 18 -9.96 0.88 0.12
N ALA A 19 -9.36 1.35 -0.97
CA ALA A 19 -8.94 0.53 -2.09
C ALA A 19 -7.43 0.67 -2.34
N SER A 20 -6.83 -0.36 -2.95
CA SER A 20 -5.43 -0.34 -3.39
C SER A 20 -5.32 -0.85 -4.82
N TRP A 21 -4.51 -0.18 -5.65
CA TRP A 21 -4.33 -0.56 -7.04
C TRP A 21 -2.94 -0.16 -7.57
N ASN A 22 -2.16 -1.14 -7.97
CA ASN A 22 -0.98 -0.90 -8.80
C ASN A 22 -1.45 -0.61 -10.23
N VAL A 23 -1.35 0.65 -10.65
CA VAL A 23 -1.89 1.13 -11.95
C VAL A 23 -0.93 0.95 -13.11
N ASN A 24 0.33 0.58 -12.85
CA ASN A 24 1.35 0.43 -13.89
C ASN A 24 1.29 1.59 -14.92
N SER A 25 1.53 2.82 -14.46
CA SER A 25 1.37 4.11 -15.14
C SER A 25 -0.03 4.72 -15.02
N VAL A 26 -0.15 5.73 -14.17
CA VAL A 26 -1.40 6.47 -13.98
C VAL A 26 -1.89 7.14 -15.27
N LYS A 27 -0.98 7.64 -16.11
CA LYS A 27 -1.33 8.26 -17.39
C LYS A 27 -1.94 7.25 -18.37
N ALA A 28 -1.37 6.03 -18.44
CA ALA A 28 -1.88 4.97 -19.31
C ALA A 28 -3.22 4.41 -18.84
N ARG A 29 -3.51 4.48 -17.55
CA ARG A 29 -4.74 3.96 -16.91
C ARG A 29 -5.73 5.03 -16.51
N LEU A 30 -5.51 6.29 -16.90
CA LEU A 30 -6.36 7.42 -16.51
C LEU A 30 -7.86 7.18 -16.75
N PRO A 31 -8.31 6.74 -17.93
CA PRO A 31 -9.75 6.48 -18.15
C PRO A 31 -10.32 5.44 -17.18
N HIS A 32 -9.55 4.37 -16.90
CA HIS A 32 -9.98 3.33 -15.96
C HIS A 32 -9.98 3.84 -14.51
N LEU A 33 -9.01 4.68 -14.15
CA LEU A 33 -8.96 5.31 -12.83
C LEU A 33 -10.19 6.20 -12.60
N LEU A 34 -10.54 7.05 -13.57
CA LEU A 34 -11.69 7.93 -13.45
C LEU A 34 -13.01 7.14 -13.38
N ALA A 35 -13.15 6.10 -14.20
CA ALA A 35 -14.30 5.19 -14.13
C ALA A 35 -14.40 4.53 -12.75
N PHE A 36 -13.30 3.96 -12.24
CA PHE A 36 -13.26 3.34 -10.92
C PHE A 36 -13.63 4.31 -9.80
N LEU A 37 -13.10 5.54 -9.82
CA LEU A 37 -13.43 6.56 -8.83
C LEU A 37 -14.92 6.94 -8.88
N GLY A 38 -15.50 7.04 -10.09
CA GLY A 38 -16.93 7.34 -10.28
C GLY A 38 -17.85 6.22 -9.81
N GLU A 39 -17.50 4.97 -10.08
CA GLU A 39 -18.32 3.79 -9.78
C GLU A 39 -18.16 3.30 -8.35
N ALA A 40 -16.92 2.99 -7.96
CA ALA A 40 -16.61 2.40 -6.65
C ALA A 40 -16.63 3.43 -5.52
N GLN A 41 -16.33 4.68 -5.81
CA GLN A 41 -16.34 5.80 -4.87
C GLN A 41 -15.60 5.48 -3.55
N PRO A 42 -14.35 5.03 -3.57
CA PRO A 42 -13.59 4.78 -2.35
C PRO A 42 -13.39 6.08 -1.56
N ASP A 43 -13.32 5.99 -0.24
CA ASP A 43 -12.96 7.16 0.58
C ASP A 43 -11.48 7.47 0.47
N VAL A 44 -10.65 6.42 0.35
CA VAL A 44 -9.22 6.50 0.06
C VAL A 44 -8.81 5.42 -0.94
N LEU A 45 -8.10 5.80 -1.99
CA LEU A 45 -7.47 4.88 -2.95
C LEU A 45 -5.96 5.05 -2.89
N ALA A 46 -5.27 3.97 -2.56
CA ALA A 46 -3.81 3.87 -2.59
C ALA A 46 -3.36 3.38 -3.97
N LEU A 47 -2.56 4.19 -4.67
CA LEU A 47 -2.03 3.88 -5.99
C LEU A 47 -0.54 3.57 -5.92
N GLN A 48 -0.08 2.57 -6.68
CA GLN A 48 1.31 2.21 -6.87
C GLN A 48 1.68 2.26 -8.34
N GLU A 49 2.96 2.45 -8.62
CA GLU A 49 3.52 2.59 -9.97
C GLU A 49 2.85 3.69 -10.80
N THR A 50 2.74 4.88 -10.23
CA THR A 50 2.21 6.04 -10.98
C THR A 50 3.11 6.41 -12.15
N LYS A 51 4.42 6.10 -12.10
CA LYS A 51 5.44 6.26 -13.14
C LYS A 51 5.52 7.66 -13.72
N CYS A 52 5.25 8.67 -12.93
CA CYS A 52 5.33 10.08 -13.30
C CYS A 52 5.87 10.93 -12.14
N LEU A 53 6.38 12.11 -12.44
CA LEU A 53 6.65 13.12 -11.42
C LEU A 53 5.33 13.56 -10.77
N ALA A 54 5.39 14.06 -9.54
CA ALA A 54 4.21 14.60 -8.86
C ALA A 54 3.53 15.71 -9.67
N ALA A 55 4.32 16.58 -10.31
CA ALA A 55 3.80 17.65 -11.16
C ALA A 55 3.10 17.15 -12.45
N ASP A 56 3.41 15.93 -12.88
CA ASP A 56 2.84 15.30 -14.08
C ASP A 56 1.64 14.40 -13.80
N PHE A 57 1.25 14.25 -12.53
CA PHE A 57 0.09 13.47 -12.15
C PHE A 57 -1.19 14.16 -12.68
N PRO A 58 -2.20 13.42 -13.20
CA PRO A 58 -3.44 13.98 -13.76
C PRO A 58 -4.38 14.48 -12.65
N MET A 59 -3.92 15.52 -11.93
CA MET A 59 -4.63 16.04 -10.75
C MET A 59 -5.94 16.73 -11.09
N LEU A 60 -6.03 17.37 -12.26
CA LEU A 60 -7.23 18.14 -12.64
C LEU A 60 -8.42 17.20 -12.88
N GLU A 61 -8.17 16.11 -13.58
CA GLU A 61 -9.19 15.11 -13.90
C GLU A 61 -9.71 14.41 -12.64
N VAL A 62 -8.82 14.08 -11.71
CA VAL A 62 -9.17 13.45 -10.43
C VAL A 62 -9.92 14.43 -9.52
N LYS A 63 -9.46 15.69 -9.46
CA LYS A 63 -10.13 16.76 -8.68
C LYS A 63 -11.51 17.09 -9.23
N ALA A 64 -11.73 16.98 -10.54
CA ALA A 64 -13.05 17.17 -11.15
C ALA A 64 -14.12 16.19 -10.63
N LEU A 65 -13.70 15.03 -10.12
CA LEU A 65 -14.55 14.05 -9.44
C LEU A 65 -14.71 14.29 -7.92
N GLY A 66 -14.19 15.40 -7.40
CA GLY A 66 -14.26 15.75 -5.98
C GLY A 66 -13.21 15.09 -5.09
N TYR A 67 -12.15 14.52 -5.67
CA TYR A 67 -11.06 13.91 -4.90
C TYR A 67 -9.87 14.84 -4.70
N HIS A 68 -9.19 14.68 -3.58
CA HIS A 68 -7.88 15.22 -3.28
C HIS A 68 -6.79 14.21 -3.67
N VAL A 69 -5.59 14.70 -3.97
CA VAL A 69 -4.46 13.85 -4.36
C VAL A 69 -3.21 14.28 -3.62
N GLU A 70 -2.60 13.34 -2.92
CA GLU A 70 -1.25 13.41 -2.41
C GLU A 70 -0.40 12.40 -3.18
N THR A 71 0.75 12.82 -3.68
CA THR A 71 1.60 11.94 -4.49
C THR A 71 3.08 12.29 -4.40
N ILE A 72 3.89 11.27 -4.39
CA ILE A 72 5.33 11.35 -4.62
C ILE A 72 5.68 10.48 -5.83
N GLY A 73 6.57 10.95 -6.67
CA GLY A 73 6.86 10.24 -7.90
C GLY A 73 8.22 10.55 -8.48
N GLN A 74 8.64 9.71 -9.41
CA GLN A 74 9.85 9.84 -10.19
C GLN A 74 9.58 9.44 -11.64
N ARG A 75 10.47 9.85 -12.56
CA ARG A 75 10.28 9.55 -13.99
C ARG A 75 10.40 8.06 -14.25
N ALA A 76 9.48 7.51 -15.05
CA ALA A 76 9.48 6.18 -15.64
C ALA A 76 9.30 5.00 -14.67
N TYR A 77 9.60 5.16 -13.39
CA TYR A 77 9.56 4.09 -12.39
C TYR A 77 8.86 4.54 -11.12
N ASN A 78 8.43 3.56 -10.30
CA ASN A 78 7.89 3.79 -8.96
C ASN A 78 6.74 4.83 -8.96
N GLY A 79 6.65 5.57 -7.87
CA GLY A 79 5.61 6.55 -7.64
C GLY A 79 4.41 5.95 -6.93
N VAL A 80 3.99 6.60 -5.85
CA VAL A 80 2.82 6.22 -5.06
C VAL A 80 1.93 7.44 -4.85
N ALA A 81 0.64 7.20 -4.73
CA ALA A 81 -0.32 8.27 -4.46
C ALA A 81 -1.42 7.81 -3.52
N LEU A 82 -2.02 8.76 -2.83
CA LEU A 82 -3.26 8.64 -2.09
C LEU A 82 -4.28 9.58 -2.71
N VAL A 83 -5.36 9.01 -3.21
CA VAL A 83 -6.51 9.74 -3.76
C VAL A 83 -7.66 9.60 -2.79
N SER A 84 -8.23 10.71 -2.31
CA SER A 84 -9.17 10.68 -1.19
C SER A 84 -10.29 11.70 -1.33
N LYS A 85 -11.47 11.39 -0.77
CA LYS A 85 -12.61 12.33 -0.71
C LYS A 85 -12.39 13.48 0.26
N ARG A 86 -11.47 13.32 1.20
CA ARG A 86 -11.12 14.33 2.21
C ARG A 86 -9.65 14.70 2.09
N PRO A 87 -9.28 15.94 2.36
CA PRO A 87 -7.86 16.32 2.40
C PRO A 87 -7.10 15.50 3.46
N ALA A 88 -5.82 15.29 3.22
CA ALA A 88 -4.91 14.67 4.19
C ALA A 88 -4.61 15.63 5.35
N ASP A 89 -4.66 15.14 6.58
CA ASP A 89 -4.38 15.95 7.78
C ASP A 89 -2.90 15.90 8.18
N ASP A 90 -2.18 14.81 7.87
CA ASP A 90 -0.78 14.60 8.23
C ASP A 90 -0.12 13.70 7.17
N LEU A 91 0.98 14.14 6.60
CA LEU A 91 1.61 13.51 5.45
C LEU A 91 3.03 13.07 5.80
N VAL A 92 3.35 11.82 5.50
CA VAL A 92 4.69 11.25 5.61
C VAL A 92 5.15 10.75 4.24
N CYS A 93 6.20 11.36 3.69
CA CYS A 93 6.78 10.99 2.41
C CYS A 93 8.05 10.15 2.63
N GLY A 94 8.05 8.91 2.11
CA GLY A 94 9.10 7.94 2.35
C GLY A 94 8.95 7.19 3.69
N LEU A 95 9.58 6.03 3.79
CA LEU A 95 9.67 5.34 5.08
C LEU A 95 10.55 6.13 6.04
N PRO A 96 10.17 6.27 7.32
CA PRO A 96 11.06 6.81 8.33
C PRO A 96 12.41 6.09 8.36
N ASP A 97 13.46 6.80 8.76
CA ASP A 97 14.86 6.31 8.76
C ASP A 97 15.42 5.94 7.37
N ALA A 98 14.77 6.39 6.31
CA ALA A 98 15.19 6.22 4.93
C ALA A 98 15.47 7.57 4.24
N ALA A 99 15.98 8.56 4.97
CA ALA A 99 16.15 9.95 4.51
C ALA A 99 16.98 10.07 3.20
N GLU A 100 17.84 9.09 2.92
CA GLU A 100 18.66 9.05 1.70
C GLU A 100 18.09 8.13 0.60
N ASP A 101 16.92 7.51 0.82
CA ASP A 101 16.30 6.65 -0.20
C ASP A 101 15.57 7.51 -1.25
N PRO A 102 16.10 7.62 -2.47
CA PRO A 102 15.53 8.49 -3.50
C PRO A 102 14.27 7.89 -4.15
N GLN A 103 13.88 6.68 -3.77
CA GLN A 103 12.80 5.96 -4.44
C GLN A 103 11.43 6.31 -3.86
N ALA A 104 10.53 6.76 -4.73
CA ALA A 104 9.15 7.12 -4.40
C ALA A 104 8.28 5.86 -4.21
N ARG A 105 8.38 5.21 -3.01
CA ARG A 105 7.75 3.91 -2.73
C ARG A 105 6.81 3.90 -1.53
N TYR A 106 6.76 4.97 -0.74
CA TYR A 106 5.93 5.02 0.46
C TYR A 106 5.37 6.42 0.67
N LEU A 107 4.08 6.49 0.83
CA LEU A 107 3.34 7.70 1.15
C LEU A 107 2.26 7.36 2.17
N GLU A 108 2.22 8.07 3.29
CA GLU A 108 1.29 7.84 4.37
C GLU A 108 0.60 9.15 4.75
N ALA A 109 -0.69 9.10 4.99
CA ALA A 109 -1.46 10.25 5.42
C ALA A 109 -2.54 9.86 6.44
N ALA A 110 -2.95 10.83 7.26
CA ALA A 110 -4.12 10.71 8.12
C ALA A 110 -5.37 11.25 7.41
N PHE A 111 -6.48 10.54 7.54
CA PHE A 111 -7.80 10.92 7.04
C PHE A 111 -8.79 10.84 8.21
N GLY A 112 -8.80 11.91 9.01
CA GLY A 112 -9.50 11.92 10.30
C GLY A 112 -8.88 10.90 11.26
N ALA A 113 -9.66 9.90 11.68
CA ALA A 113 -9.21 8.92 12.68
C ALA A 113 -8.41 7.75 12.10
N VAL A 114 -8.32 7.60 10.77
CA VAL A 114 -7.66 6.47 10.13
C VAL A 114 -6.44 6.95 9.36
N ARG A 115 -5.32 6.29 9.56
CA ARG A 115 -4.09 6.50 8.80
C ARG A 115 -4.00 5.48 7.67
N VAL A 116 -3.67 5.92 6.47
CA VAL A 116 -3.53 5.05 5.29
C VAL A 116 -2.19 5.29 4.63
N ALA A 117 -1.48 4.21 4.38
CA ALA A 117 -0.27 4.24 3.57
C ALA A 117 -0.52 3.60 2.20
N SER A 118 0.05 4.21 1.16
CA SER A 118 0.29 3.59 -0.15
C SER A 118 1.75 3.17 -0.22
N LEU A 119 2.01 1.87 -0.35
CA LEU A 119 3.35 1.33 -0.43
C LEU A 119 3.58 0.53 -1.72
N TYR A 120 4.79 0.64 -2.24
CA TYR A 120 5.27 -0.12 -3.38
C TYR A 120 6.60 -0.78 -3.01
N LEU A 121 6.51 -2.00 -2.45
CA LEU A 121 7.67 -2.74 -1.97
C LEU A 121 8.59 -3.10 -3.16
N PRO A 122 9.91 -2.97 -3.02
CA PRO A 122 10.82 -3.34 -4.09
C PRO A 122 10.63 -4.77 -4.58
N ASN A 123 10.62 -4.99 -5.91
CA ASN A 123 10.51 -6.33 -6.49
C ASN A 123 11.65 -7.24 -6.04
N GLY A 124 12.90 -6.78 -6.13
CA GLY A 124 14.07 -7.48 -5.62
C GLY A 124 14.75 -8.44 -6.59
N ASN A 125 14.22 -8.60 -7.79
CA ASN A 125 14.86 -9.46 -8.81
C ASN A 125 15.99 -8.74 -9.56
N PRO A 126 17.04 -9.44 -9.99
CA PRO A 126 17.34 -10.85 -9.69
C PRO A 126 17.82 -11.06 -8.24
N VAL A 127 17.50 -12.24 -7.69
CA VAL A 127 18.01 -12.67 -6.38
C VAL A 127 19.54 -12.74 -6.43
N GLY A 128 20.20 -12.48 -5.29
CA GLY A 128 21.67 -12.47 -5.21
C GLY A 128 22.32 -11.16 -5.66
N THR A 129 21.54 -10.14 -5.97
CA THR A 129 22.02 -8.80 -6.34
C THR A 129 21.71 -7.77 -5.26
N GLU A 130 22.25 -6.55 -5.43
CA GLU A 130 21.93 -5.39 -4.56
C GLU A 130 20.43 -5.07 -4.53
N LYS A 131 19.68 -5.39 -5.58
CA LYS A 131 18.23 -5.21 -5.63
C LYS A 131 17.51 -6.06 -4.58
N PHE A 132 17.96 -7.30 -4.40
CA PHE A 132 17.38 -8.18 -3.39
C PHE A 132 17.77 -7.73 -1.97
N ALA A 133 19.03 -7.33 -1.76
CA ALA A 133 19.47 -6.76 -0.49
C ALA A 133 18.68 -5.50 -0.13
N TYR A 134 18.47 -4.60 -1.09
CA TYR A 134 17.64 -3.40 -0.93
C TYR A 134 16.19 -3.75 -0.54
N LYS A 135 15.58 -4.73 -1.21
CA LYS A 135 14.24 -5.23 -0.85
C LYS A 135 14.18 -5.66 0.61
N LEU A 136 15.11 -6.49 1.04
CA LEU A 136 15.12 -7.01 2.41
C LEU A 136 15.34 -5.90 3.44
N ALA A 137 16.25 -4.95 3.18
CA ALA A 137 16.47 -3.79 4.04
C ALA A 137 15.24 -2.88 4.10
N TRP A 138 14.57 -2.68 2.96
CA TRP A 138 13.32 -1.90 2.90
C TRP A 138 12.22 -2.53 3.77
N MET A 139 12.10 -3.86 3.74
CA MET A 139 11.14 -4.60 4.56
C MET A 139 11.45 -4.48 6.06
N GLU A 140 12.72 -4.49 6.47
CA GLU A 140 13.08 -4.28 7.88
C GLU A 140 12.66 -2.88 8.36
N ARG A 141 12.83 -1.85 7.53
CA ARG A 141 12.35 -0.50 7.84
C ARG A 141 10.82 -0.45 7.95
N LEU A 142 10.10 -1.14 7.04
CA LEU A 142 8.64 -1.23 7.11
C LEU A 142 8.18 -1.93 8.40
N ILE A 143 8.85 -2.99 8.82
CA ILE A 143 8.57 -3.68 10.08
C ILE A 143 8.79 -2.75 11.28
N ALA A 144 9.89 -1.99 11.28
CA ALA A 144 10.19 -1.03 12.34
C ALA A 144 9.12 0.07 12.41
N HIS A 145 8.72 0.61 11.25
CA HIS A 145 7.66 1.62 11.17
C HIS A 145 6.28 1.06 11.58
N GLY A 146 5.97 -0.18 11.19
CA GLY A 146 4.74 -0.86 11.62
C GLY A 146 4.62 -0.99 13.14
N ARG A 147 5.75 -1.27 13.85
CA ARG A 147 5.77 -1.26 15.33
C ARG A 147 5.46 0.11 15.89
N GLU A 148 5.99 1.16 15.27
CA GLU A 148 5.75 2.52 15.72
C GLU A 148 4.30 2.95 15.50
N LEU A 149 3.70 2.56 14.37
CA LEU A 149 2.27 2.79 14.11
C LEU A 149 1.38 2.09 15.12
N LEU A 150 1.71 0.85 15.49
CA LEU A 150 0.96 0.11 16.53
C LEU A 150 1.01 0.77 17.90
N ARG A 151 2.15 1.40 18.26
CA ARG A 151 2.29 2.13 19.54
C ARG A 151 1.40 3.36 19.62
N ARG A 152 0.97 3.92 18.49
CA ARG A 152 0.07 5.08 18.46
C ARG A 152 -1.37 4.72 18.84
N GLU A 153 -1.72 3.43 18.91
CA GLU A 153 -3.05 2.92 19.25
C GLU A 153 -4.19 3.49 18.37
N ALA A 154 -3.83 4.06 17.21
CA ALA A 154 -4.75 4.59 16.23
C ALA A 154 -4.96 3.62 15.07
N PRO A 155 -6.16 3.54 14.48
CA PRO A 155 -6.39 2.70 13.31
C PRO A 155 -5.49 3.09 12.13
N PHE A 156 -4.86 2.11 11.50
CA PHE A 156 -4.09 2.34 10.28
C PHE A 156 -4.19 1.19 9.29
N VAL A 157 -3.92 1.48 8.03
CA VAL A 157 -3.90 0.52 6.92
C VAL A 157 -2.62 0.73 6.12
N LEU A 158 -1.84 -0.33 5.97
CA LEU A 158 -0.70 -0.40 5.06
C LEU A 158 -1.19 -1.07 3.76
N ALA A 159 -1.68 -0.28 2.83
CA ALA A 159 -2.19 -0.75 1.55
C ALA A 159 -1.13 -0.65 0.45
N GLY A 160 -1.10 -1.60 -0.48
CA GLY A 160 -0.21 -1.47 -1.62
C GLY A 160 0.23 -2.78 -2.25
N ASP A 161 1.23 -2.67 -3.11
CA ASP A 161 1.89 -3.79 -3.75
C ASP A 161 3.11 -4.22 -2.93
N TYR A 162 2.98 -5.35 -2.29
CA TYR A 162 4.03 -5.90 -1.43
C TYR A 162 5.12 -6.67 -2.18
N ASN A 163 4.92 -6.96 -3.47
CA ASN A 163 5.85 -7.79 -4.24
C ASN A 163 6.28 -9.06 -3.50
N ILE A 164 5.33 -9.73 -2.85
CA ILE A 164 5.53 -10.98 -2.11
C ILE A 164 4.39 -11.94 -2.40
N CYS A 165 4.74 -13.20 -2.61
CA CYS A 165 3.83 -14.32 -2.59
C CYS A 165 3.96 -15.01 -1.21
N PRO A 166 3.08 -14.72 -0.24
CA PRO A 166 3.22 -15.16 1.14
C PRO A 166 3.33 -16.68 1.31
N THR A 167 2.62 -17.43 0.47
CA THR A 167 2.60 -18.90 0.48
C THR A 167 2.63 -19.44 -0.96
N ASP A 168 2.75 -20.75 -1.10
CA ASP A 168 2.67 -21.39 -2.41
C ASP A 168 1.26 -21.35 -3.02
N ALA A 169 0.24 -21.15 -2.21
CA ALA A 169 -1.13 -20.93 -2.68
C ALA A 169 -1.35 -19.56 -3.36
N ASP A 170 -0.39 -18.65 -3.21
CA ASP A 170 -0.42 -17.30 -3.82
C ASP A 170 0.28 -17.26 -5.19
N VAL A 171 0.74 -18.41 -5.69
CA VAL A 171 1.46 -18.52 -6.95
C VAL A 171 0.85 -19.62 -7.80
N TYR A 172 0.72 -19.39 -9.11
CA TYR A 172 0.19 -20.41 -10.04
C TYR A 172 1.12 -21.62 -10.15
N ASP A 173 2.44 -21.40 -10.28
CA ASP A 173 3.47 -22.45 -10.36
C ASP A 173 4.57 -22.21 -9.31
N PRO A 174 4.41 -22.76 -8.10
CA PRO A 174 5.39 -22.59 -7.03
C PRO A 174 6.79 -23.13 -7.34
N VAL A 175 6.90 -24.10 -8.26
CA VAL A 175 8.19 -24.69 -8.65
C VAL A 175 8.95 -23.72 -9.55
N ALA A 176 8.29 -23.16 -10.56
CA ALA A 176 8.88 -22.19 -11.46
C ALA A 176 9.27 -20.89 -10.75
N TRP A 177 8.50 -20.47 -9.73
CA TRP A 177 8.71 -19.23 -9.00
C TRP A 177 9.57 -19.37 -7.74
N ARG A 178 10.06 -20.58 -7.43
CA ARG A 178 10.80 -20.86 -6.18
C ARG A 178 12.00 -19.93 -5.95
N ASP A 179 12.71 -19.58 -7.03
CA ASP A 179 13.90 -18.74 -6.98
C ASP A 179 13.62 -17.25 -7.25
N ASP A 180 12.36 -16.88 -7.49
CA ASP A 180 11.95 -15.50 -7.63
C ASP A 180 11.96 -14.76 -6.28
N ALA A 181 12.35 -13.47 -6.28
CA ALA A 181 12.47 -12.65 -5.09
C ALA A 181 11.14 -12.53 -4.30
N LEU A 182 9.98 -12.67 -4.96
CA LEU A 182 8.65 -12.63 -4.34
C LEU A 182 8.41 -13.88 -3.47
N CYS A 183 8.98 -15.02 -3.86
CA CYS A 183 8.75 -16.33 -3.24
C CYS A 183 9.87 -16.77 -2.30
N ARG A 184 11.01 -16.05 -2.30
CA ARG A 184 12.14 -16.43 -1.45
C ARG A 184 11.77 -16.52 0.03
N PRO A 185 12.31 -17.53 0.74
CA PRO A 185 12.07 -17.69 2.18
C PRO A 185 12.38 -16.43 2.99
N GLU A 186 13.42 -15.68 2.60
CA GLU A 186 13.84 -14.44 3.25
C GLU A 186 12.79 -13.34 3.13
N SER A 187 12.14 -13.20 1.96
CA SER A 187 11.04 -12.27 1.72
C SER A 187 9.80 -12.69 2.51
N ARG A 188 9.42 -13.95 2.43
CA ARG A 188 8.28 -14.51 3.15
C ARG A 188 8.42 -14.41 4.67
N ALA A 189 9.64 -14.62 5.19
CA ALA A 189 9.90 -14.49 6.63
C ALA A 189 9.67 -13.07 7.12
N ARG A 190 10.10 -12.06 6.37
CA ARG A 190 9.87 -10.64 6.72
C ARG A 190 8.42 -10.23 6.63
N PHE A 191 7.70 -10.72 5.62
CA PHE A 191 6.26 -10.48 5.53
C PHE A 191 5.53 -11.08 6.74
N ARG A 192 5.85 -12.32 7.12
CA ARG A 192 5.30 -12.93 8.34
C ARG A 192 5.67 -12.14 9.60
N ALA A 193 6.92 -11.65 9.70
CA ALA A 193 7.33 -10.82 10.83
C ALA A 193 6.51 -9.53 10.91
N LEU A 194 6.20 -8.89 9.77
CA LEU A 194 5.31 -7.73 9.73
C LEU A 194 3.91 -8.08 10.23
N VAL A 195 3.30 -9.15 9.71
CA VAL A 195 1.96 -9.59 10.13
C VAL A 195 1.93 -9.97 11.62
N TYR A 196 2.96 -10.66 12.12
CA TYR A 196 3.06 -11.09 13.52
C TYR A 196 3.28 -9.95 14.52
N LEU A 197 3.46 -8.71 14.08
CA LEU A 197 3.38 -7.56 14.96
C LEU A 197 1.97 -7.36 15.57
N GLY A 198 0.96 -8.00 15.02
CA GLY A 198 -0.45 -7.84 15.38
C GLY A 198 -1.30 -7.29 14.24
N LEU A 199 -0.75 -7.24 13.02
CA LEU A 199 -1.49 -6.84 11.83
C LEU A 199 -2.33 -8.00 11.28
N THR A 200 -3.34 -7.66 10.50
CA THR A 200 -4.19 -8.64 9.81
C THR A 200 -4.04 -8.46 8.30
N ASP A 201 -3.74 -9.55 7.59
CA ASP A 201 -3.92 -9.60 6.14
C ASP A 201 -5.43 -9.57 5.86
N ALA A 202 -5.91 -8.39 5.47
CA ALA A 202 -7.35 -8.15 5.28
C ALA A 202 -7.93 -9.02 4.16
N TYR A 203 -7.17 -9.26 3.08
CA TYR A 203 -7.65 -10.11 1.99
C TYR A 203 -7.81 -11.56 2.45
N ARG A 204 -6.81 -12.11 3.12
CA ARG A 204 -6.82 -13.50 3.62
C ARG A 204 -7.77 -13.71 4.80
N ALA A 205 -8.13 -12.67 5.53
CA ALA A 205 -9.16 -12.76 6.57
C ALA A 205 -10.53 -13.15 5.99
N PHE A 206 -10.84 -12.71 4.77
CA PHE A 206 -12.11 -12.98 4.08
C PHE A 206 -12.01 -14.07 3.01
N HIS A 207 -10.83 -14.28 2.42
CA HIS A 207 -10.59 -15.22 1.32
C HIS A 207 -9.51 -16.23 1.70
N ARG A 208 -9.93 -17.33 2.30
CA ARG A 208 -9.03 -18.39 2.80
C ARG A 208 -8.74 -19.45 1.75
N GLU A 209 -9.47 -19.45 0.65
CA GLU A 209 -9.31 -20.41 -0.43
C GLU A 209 -7.94 -20.21 -1.13
N PRO A 210 -7.23 -21.30 -1.48
CA PRO A 210 -6.00 -21.22 -2.26
C PRO A 210 -6.28 -20.64 -3.65
N HIS A 211 -5.23 -20.15 -4.30
CA HIS A 211 -5.28 -19.63 -5.68
C HIS A 211 -6.26 -18.46 -5.91
N ARG A 212 -6.53 -17.69 -4.87
CA ARG A 212 -7.17 -16.39 -4.95
C ARG A 212 -6.08 -15.34 -5.11
N TYR A 213 -5.74 -15.06 -6.36
CA TYR A 213 -4.67 -14.12 -6.70
C TYR A 213 -5.14 -12.68 -6.57
N THR A 214 -4.18 -11.78 -6.31
CA THR A 214 -4.35 -10.33 -6.29
C THR A 214 -3.47 -9.64 -7.34
N PHE A 215 -2.74 -10.43 -8.11
CA PHE A 215 -1.89 -10.00 -9.22
C PHE A 215 -2.22 -10.82 -10.47
N TRP A 216 -2.25 -10.15 -11.61
CA TRP A 216 -2.57 -10.72 -12.92
C TRP A 216 -1.64 -10.10 -13.96
N ASP A 217 -0.98 -10.94 -14.79
CA ASP A 217 -0.19 -10.52 -15.95
C ASP A 217 -1.07 -10.16 -17.14
#